data_44dfab0015317fe06874a01844608e2f
#
_entry.id   44dfab0015317fe06874a01844608e2f
#
_cell.length_a   1.000
_cell.length_b   1.000
_cell.length_c   1.000
_cell.angle_alpha   90.00
_cell.angle_beta   90.00
_cell.angle_gamma   90.00
#
_symmetry.space_group_name_H-M   'P 1'
#
loop_
_entity.id
_entity.type
_entity.pdbx_description
1 polymer ?
#
loop_
_entity_poly.entity_id
_entity_poly.type
_entity_poly.pdbx_seq_one_letter_code
_entity_poly.pdbx_strand_id
1 'polypeptide(L)'
;MQRYTSGKCYYWGITKKDTDDLIGAITLLRFDESTSCCSFAYMLAESCWGQGYGTEALTAVIDFGFSRLKLDTIIADHMVENIASGKVMQKAGMQFHSFLHGKHQKNGILYDAMQYCITRDDWLKQTKQHQK
;
A
#
# COMPACT_ATOMS: atom_id res chain seq x y z
N MET A 1 -5.34 -5.49 -13.51
CA MET A 1 -5.17 -4.17 -12.87
C MET A 1 -4.72 -3.15 -13.91
N GLN A 2 -5.41 -2.02 -14.00
CA GLN A 2 -5.09 -0.95 -14.95
C GLN A 2 -4.40 0.20 -14.24
N ARG A 3 -3.37 0.74 -14.86
CA ARG A 3 -2.60 1.85 -14.31
C ARG A 3 -2.96 3.16 -15.00
N TYR A 4 -3.15 4.21 -14.20
CA TYR A 4 -3.36 5.57 -14.66
C TYR A 4 -2.30 6.45 -14.03
N THR A 5 -1.74 7.39 -14.79
CA THR A 5 -0.72 8.30 -14.28
C THR A 5 -1.20 9.74 -14.41
N SER A 6 -0.90 10.56 -13.40
CA SER A 6 -1.19 11.98 -13.41
C SER A 6 -0.14 12.68 -12.56
N GLY A 7 0.80 13.39 -13.22
CA GLY A 7 1.89 14.04 -12.52
C GLY A 7 2.72 13.05 -11.72
N LYS A 8 2.80 13.26 -10.40
CA LYS A 8 3.59 12.41 -9.50
C LYS A 8 2.74 11.38 -8.76
N CYS A 9 1.60 11.00 -9.30
CA CYS A 9 0.74 9.98 -8.73
C CYS A 9 0.53 8.86 -9.73
N TYR A 10 0.45 7.64 -9.23
CA TYR A 10 0.16 6.46 -10.03
C TYR A 10 -1.08 5.80 -9.46
N TYR A 11 -2.05 5.55 -10.33
CA TYR A 11 -3.35 4.99 -9.95
C TYR A 11 -3.57 3.66 -10.65
N TRP A 12 -4.11 2.69 -9.93
CA TRP A 12 -4.51 1.40 -10.50
C TRP A 12 -5.92 1.08 -10.06
N GLY A 13 -6.75 0.66 -11.01
CA GLY A 13 -8.01 0.02 -10.68
C GLY A 13 -7.76 -1.45 -10.36
N ILE A 14 -8.41 -1.95 -9.33
CA ILE A 14 -8.34 -3.36 -8.96
C ILE A 14 -9.56 -4.06 -9.52
N THR A 15 -9.36 -5.06 -10.38
CA THR A 15 -10.45 -5.80 -11.01
C THR A 15 -10.33 -7.28 -10.69
N LYS A 16 -11.49 -7.96 -10.65
CA LYS A 16 -11.51 -9.41 -10.56
C LYS A 16 -11.14 -10.00 -11.90
N LYS A 17 -10.27 -11.01 -11.87
CA LYS A 17 -9.74 -11.64 -13.06
C LYS A 17 -10.81 -12.31 -13.92
N ASP A 18 -11.78 -12.95 -13.26
CA ASP A 18 -12.79 -13.76 -13.92
C ASP A 18 -13.99 -12.95 -14.42
N THR A 19 -14.28 -11.80 -13.83
CA THR A 19 -15.47 -11.00 -14.19
C THR A 19 -15.14 -9.61 -14.71
N ASP A 20 -13.87 -9.16 -14.56
CA ASP A 20 -13.43 -7.80 -14.87
C ASP A 20 -14.18 -6.72 -14.08
N ASP A 21 -14.88 -7.10 -13.02
CA ASP A 21 -15.55 -6.14 -12.15
C ASP A 21 -14.52 -5.29 -11.42
N LEU A 22 -14.72 -3.98 -11.40
CA LEU A 22 -13.89 -3.05 -10.65
C LEU A 22 -14.27 -3.15 -9.17
N ILE A 23 -13.33 -3.61 -8.34
CA ILE A 23 -13.59 -3.83 -6.93
C ILE A 23 -12.83 -2.87 -6.01
N GLY A 24 -11.95 -2.05 -6.57
CA GLY A 24 -11.21 -1.10 -5.75
C GLY A 24 -10.19 -0.32 -6.56
N ALA A 25 -9.37 0.41 -5.84
CA ALA A 25 -8.29 1.20 -6.42
C ALA A 25 -7.13 1.30 -5.44
N ILE A 26 -5.94 1.44 -5.98
CA ILE A 26 -4.73 1.64 -5.18
C ILE A 26 -3.87 2.72 -5.86
N THR A 27 -3.24 3.56 -5.06
CA THR A 27 -2.52 4.73 -5.54
C THR A 27 -1.18 4.84 -4.84
N LEU A 28 -0.12 5.12 -5.60
CA LEU A 28 1.16 5.61 -5.04
C LEU A 28 1.16 7.12 -5.16
N LEU A 29 1.45 7.80 -4.06
CA LEU A 29 1.34 9.26 -3.98
C LEU A 29 2.35 9.81 -2.97
N ARG A 30 2.40 11.15 -2.86
CA ARG A 30 3.28 11.85 -1.93
C ARG A 30 4.74 11.47 -2.13
N PHE A 31 5.19 11.55 -3.38
CA PHE A 31 6.58 11.25 -3.72
C PHE A 31 7.49 12.33 -3.16
N ASP A 32 8.52 11.92 -2.43
CA ASP A 32 9.59 12.77 -1.96
C ASP A 32 10.86 12.40 -2.71
N GLU A 33 11.24 13.23 -3.68
CA GLU A 33 12.40 12.96 -4.53
C GLU A 33 13.71 12.98 -3.75
N SER A 34 13.78 13.80 -2.70
CA SER A 34 15.01 13.93 -1.91
C SER A 34 15.33 12.66 -1.13
N THR A 35 14.30 11.89 -0.74
CA THR A 35 14.47 10.65 0.03
C THR A 35 14.11 9.40 -0.76
N SER A 36 13.65 9.55 -2.00
CA SER A 36 13.17 8.46 -2.85
C SER A 36 12.12 7.62 -2.12
N CYS A 37 11.14 8.31 -1.54
CA CYS A 37 10.10 7.70 -0.72
C CYS A 37 8.73 8.08 -1.26
N CYS A 38 7.75 7.20 -1.10
CA CYS A 38 6.36 7.53 -1.39
C CYS A 38 5.44 6.81 -0.41
N SER A 39 4.18 7.21 -0.43
CA SER A 39 3.11 6.56 0.33
C SER A 39 2.18 5.83 -0.62
N PHE A 40 1.34 4.97 -0.08
CA PHE A 40 0.22 4.43 -0.85
C PHE A 40 -1.08 4.62 -0.09
N ALA A 41 -2.18 4.58 -0.85
CA ALA A 41 -3.53 4.52 -0.31
C ALA A 41 -4.33 3.55 -1.15
N TYR A 42 -5.29 2.85 -0.54
CA TYR A 42 -6.13 1.95 -1.30
C TYR A 42 -7.54 1.89 -0.76
N MET A 43 -8.46 1.52 -1.64
CA MET A 43 -9.85 1.26 -1.31
C MET A 43 -10.24 -0.07 -1.92
N LEU A 44 -11.04 -0.84 -1.20
CA LEU A 44 -11.54 -2.13 -1.68
C LEU A 44 -12.98 -2.28 -1.26
N ALA A 45 -13.83 -2.73 -2.16
CA ALA A 45 -15.24 -2.98 -1.86
C ALA A 45 -15.36 -3.92 -0.65
N GLU A 46 -16.23 -3.59 0.28
CA GLU A 46 -16.38 -4.34 1.54
C GLU A 46 -16.64 -5.83 1.28
N SER A 47 -17.44 -6.13 0.26
CA SER A 47 -17.76 -7.51 -0.12
C SER A 47 -16.53 -8.32 -0.56
N CYS A 48 -15.43 -7.63 -0.85
CA CYS A 48 -14.19 -8.28 -1.32
C CYS A 48 -13.11 -8.36 -0.24
N TRP A 49 -13.40 -7.90 0.97
CA TRP A 49 -12.45 -7.96 2.08
C TRP A 49 -12.21 -9.41 2.52
N GLY A 50 -11.02 -9.65 3.04
CA GLY A 50 -10.68 -10.96 3.60
C GLY A 50 -10.42 -12.06 2.59
N GLN A 51 -10.31 -11.72 1.31
CA GLN A 51 -10.11 -12.70 0.23
C GLN A 51 -8.75 -12.63 -0.42
N GLY A 52 -7.84 -11.80 0.11
CA GLY A 52 -6.49 -11.67 -0.40
C GLY A 52 -6.31 -10.66 -1.52
N TYR A 53 -7.36 -10.03 -2.01
CA TYR A 53 -7.26 -9.07 -3.10
C TYR A 53 -6.41 -7.86 -2.75
N GLY A 54 -6.58 -7.32 -1.54
CA GLY A 54 -5.79 -6.17 -1.09
C GLY A 54 -4.31 -6.49 -1.00
N THR A 55 -3.97 -7.65 -0.44
CA THR A 55 -2.58 -8.10 -0.32
C THR A 55 -1.95 -8.31 -1.70
N GLU A 56 -2.67 -8.94 -2.61
CA GLU A 56 -2.18 -9.18 -3.98
C GLU A 56 -1.92 -7.86 -4.71
N ALA A 57 -2.87 -6.92 -4.63
CA ALA A 57 -2.71 -5.62 -5.28
C ALA A 57 -1.56 -4.83 -4.67
N LEU A 58 -1.46 -4.80 -3.36
CA LEU A 58 -0.39 -4.06 -2.68
C LEU A 58 0.98 -4.67 -3.00
N THR A 59 1.10 -5.99 -3.03
CA THR A 59 2.35 -6.65 -3.38
C THR A 59 2.79 -6.26 -4.79
N ALA A 60 1.86 -6.23 -5.75
CA ALA A 60 2.17 -5.84 -7.13
C ALA A 60 2.63 -4.38 -7.22
N VAL A 61 1.98 -3.49 -6.47
CA VAL A 61 2.31 -2.07 -6.48
C VAL A 61 3.66 -1.82 -5.80
N ILE A 62 3.98 -2.54 -4.72
CA ILE A 62 5.28 -2.47 -4.07
C ILE A 62 6.38 -2.90 -5.05
N ASP A 63 6.17 -4.02 -5.76
CA ASP A 63 7.12 -4.48 -6.77
C ASP A 63 7.34 -3.42 -7.85
N PHE A 64 6.29 -2.79 -8.33
CA PHE A 64 6.38 -1.72 -9.31
C PHE A 64 7.20 -0.53 -8.77
N GLY A 65 6.94 -0.13 -7.52
CA GLY A 65 7.64 1.00 -6.91
C GLY A 65 9.14 0.79 -6.82
N PHE A 66 9.57 -0.40 -6.42
CA PHE A 66 10.99 -0.67 -6.29
C PHE A 66 11.65 -1.01 -7.63
N SER A 67 10.98 -1.74 -8.50
CA SER A 67 11.59 -2.18 -9.77
C SER A 67 11.53 -1.12 -10.86
N ARG A 68 10.43 -0.40 -10.99
CA ARG A 68 10.24 0.58 -12.07
C ARG A 68 10.53 2.01 -11.64
N LEU A 69 10.10 2.40 -10.46
CA LEU A 69 10.29 3.76 -9.97
C LEU A 69 11.60 3.94 -9.20
N LYS A 70 12.29 2.85 -8.91
CA LYS A 70 13.59 2.87 -8.21
C LYS A 70 13.52 3.55 -6.85
N LEU A 71 12.41 3.37 -6.16
CA LEU A 71 12.23 3.94 -4.83
C LEU A 71 13.14 3.27 -3.80
N ASP A 72 13.44 4.00 -2.72
CA ASP A 72 14.19 3.46 -1.59
C ASP A 72 13.26 2.95 -0.48
N THR A 73 12.12 3.61 -0.30
CA THR A 73 11.18 3.27 0.77
C THR A 73 9.74 3.54 0.34
N ILE A 74 8.83 2.69 0.78
CA ILE A 74 7.39 2.92 0.64
C ILE A 74 6.80 2.89 2.05
N ILE A 75 6.00 3.90 2.39
CA ILE A 75 5.36 4.01 3.69
C ILE A 75 3.85 4.07 3.54
N ALA A 76 3.15 3.68 4.59
CA ALA A 76 1.70 3.84 4.65
C ALA A 76 1.26 3.79 6.11
N ASP A 77 0.08 4.31 6.37
CA ASP A 77 -0.49 4.20 7.69
C ASP A 77 -1.96 3.78 7.59
N HIS A 78 -2.49 3.32 8.72
CA HIS A 78 -3.91 3.04 8.86
C HIS A 78 -4.37 3.50 10.23
N MET A 79 -5.65 3.82 10.34
CA MET A 79 -6.24 4.13 11.64
C MET A 79 -6.12 2.90 12.54
N VAL A 80 -5.89 3.12 13.84
CA VAL A 80 -5.69 2.02 14.80
C VAL A 80 -6.84 1.02 14.75
N GLU A 81 -8.07 1.51 14.56
CA GLU A 81 -9.25 0.64 14.49
C GLU A 81 -9.30 -0.22 13.23
N ASN A 82 -8.56 0.13 12.20
CA ASN A 82 -8.59 -0.59 10.93
C ASN A 82 -7.58 -1.72 10.92
N ILE A 83 -7.88 -2.75 11.67
CA ILE A 83 -6.99 -3.92 11.84
C ILE A 83 -6.75 -4.63 10.50
N ALA A 84 -7.76 -4.67 9.64
CA ALA A 84 -7.66 -5.36 8.34
C ALA A 84 -6.58 -4.74 7.45
N SER A 85 -6.48 -3.39 7.44
CA SER A 85 -5.43 -2.70 6.68
C SER A 85 -4.04 -3.06 7.18
N GLY A 86 -3.87 -3.13 8.51
CA GLY A 86 -2.58 -3.54 9.10
C GLY A 86 -2.19 -4.95 8.68
N LYS A 87 -3.14 -5.87 8.65
CA LYS A 87 -2.87 -7.24 8.20
C LYS A 87 -2.47 -7.30 6.73
N VAL A 88 -3.12 -6.52 5.87
CA VAL A 88 -2.75 -6.44 4.46
C VAL A 88 -1.32 -5.94 4.31
N MET A 89 -0.95 -4.88 5.03
CA MET A 89 0.40 -4.33 4.98
C MET A 89 1.44 -5.35 5.43
N GLN A 90 1.18 -6.05 6.54
CA GLN A 90 2.09 -7.07 7.05
C GLN A 90 2.27 -8.23 6.06
N LYS A 91 1.18 -8.70 5.48
CA LYS A 91 1.23 -9.81 4.51
C LYS A 91 1.97 -9.41 3.23
N ALA A 92 1.93 -8.13 2.86
CA ALA A 92 2.67 -7.62 1.71
C ALA A 92 4.15 -7.36 2.01
N GLY A 93 4.59 -7.63 3.23
CA GLY A 93 6.00 -7.53 3.61
C GLY A 93 6.38 -6.25 4.32
N MET A 94 5.44 -5.37 4.61
CA MET A 94 5.71 -4.13 5.34
C MET A 94 5.88 -4.42 6.83
N GLN A 95 6.68 -3.58 7.50
CA GLN A 95 6.97 -3.71 8.92
C GLN A 95 6.45 -2.49 9.67
N PHE A 96 5.98 -2.71 10.88
CA PHE A 96 5.55 -1.63 11.75
C PHE A 96 6.72 -0.67 12.00
N HIS A 97 6.46 0.62 11.87
CA HIS A 97 7.47 1.67 12.05
C HIS A 97 7.18 2.55 13.25
N SER A 98 5.98 3.15 13.33
CA SER A 98 5.70 4.09 14.39
C SER A 98 4.21 4.25 14.64
N PHE A 99 3.90 4.76 15.83
CA PHE A 99 2.55 5.12 16.24
C PHE A 99 2.39 6.62 16.07
N LEU A 100 1.31 7.04 15.41
CA LEU A 100 1.08 8.45 15.09
C LEU A 100 -0.16 8.95 15.82
N HIS A 101 0.03 9.87 16.77
CA HIS A 101 -1.08 10.44 17.52
C HIS A 101 -1.85 11.46 16.70
N GLY A 102 -3.16 11.31 16.65
CA GLY A 102 -4.05 12.27 16.01
C GLY A 102 -3.77 12.52 14.54
N LYS A 103 -3.25 11.51 13.82
CA LYS A 103 -2.85 11.64 12.42
C LYS A 103 -4.03 11.86 11.50
N HIS A 104 -5.16 11.21 11.77
CA HIS A 104 -6.34 11.25 10.91
C HIS A 104 -7.47 11.99 11.61
N GLN A 105 -8.22 12.81 10.84
CA GLN A 105 -9.38 13.52 11.34
C GLN A 105 -10.61 13.07 10.57
N LYS A 106 -11.67 12.72 11.31
CA LYS A 106 -12.93 12.30 10.71
C LYS A 106 -14.06 12.86 11.57
N ASN A 107 -14.95 13.64 10.97
CA ASN A 107 -16.09 14.27 11.66
C ASN A 107 -15.65 15.09 12.89
N GLY A 108 -14.51 15.78 12.77
CA GLY A 108 -13.98 16.61 13.87
C GLY A 108 -13.27 15.84 14.98
N ILE A 109 -13.18 14.51 14.86
CA ILE A 109 -12.51 13.66 15.85
C ILE A 109 -11.14 13.23 15.31
N LEU A 110 -10.12 13.34 16.15
CA LEU A 110 -8.77 12.90 15.82
C LEU A 110 -8.59 11.43 16.16
N TYR A 111 -8.03 10.68 15.23
CA TYR A 111 -7.76 9.25 15.39
C TYR A 111 -6.27 8.98 15.27
N ASP A 112 -5.80 8.06 16.09
CA ASP A 112 -4.41 7.61 16.02
C ASP A 112 -4.22 6.66 14.85
N ALA A 113 -2.99 6.56 14.37
CA ALA A 113 -2.63 5.70 13.25
C ALA A 113 -1.39 4.91 13.56
N MET A 114 -1.24 3.79 12.86
CA MET A 114 -0.03 2.97 12.87
C MET A 114 0.62 3.07 11.51
N GLN A 115 1.92 3.44 11.50
CA GLN A 115 2.68 3.59 10.27
C GLN A 115 3.53 2.35 10.02
N TYR A 116 3.50 1.89 8.79
CA TYR A 116 4.30 0.76 8.31
C TYR A 116 5.22 1.22 7.21
N CYS A 117 6.32 0.53 7.02
CA CYS A 117 7.24 0.82 5.92
C CYS A 117 7.86 -0.46 5.37
N ILE A 118 8.37 -0.36 4.14
CA ILE A 118 9.21 -1.37 3.53
C ILE A 118 10.32 -0.64 2.77
N THR A 119 11.56 -1.07 2.99
CA THR A 119 12.71 -0.51 2.29
C THR A 119 13.06 -1.38 1.09
N ARG A 120 13.88 -0.83 0.18
CA ARG A 120 14.41 -1.60 -0.96
C ARG A 120 15.15 -2.84 -0.48
N ASP A 121 15.95 -2.72 0.57
CA ASP A 121 16.70 -3.87 1.11
C ASP A 121 15.76 -4.97 1.61
N ASP A 122 14.70 -4.59 2.32
CA ASP A 122 13.68 -5.55 2.77
C ASP A 122 13.04 -6.27 1.59
N TRP A 123 12.67 -5.50 0.57
CA TRP A 123 12.04 -6.04 -0.63
C TRP A 123 12.95 -7.02 -1.37
N LEU A 124 14.23 -6.66 -1.51
CA LEU A 124 15.21 -7.53 -2.18
C LEU A 124 15.39 -8.85 -1.42
N LYS A 125 15.45 -8.79 -0.10
CA LYS A 125 15.59 -10.00 0.73
C LYS A 125 14.37 -10.90 0.61
N GLN A 126 13.19 -10.33 0.64
CA GLN A 126 11.94 -11.08 0.52
C GLN A 126 11.81 -11.72 -0.86
N THR A 127 12.17 -10.99 -1.90
CA THR A 127 12.12 -11.48 -3.28
C THR A 127 13.07 -12.67 -3.46
N LYS A 128 14.27 -12.60 -2.90
CA LYS A 128 15.24 -13.71 -2.97
C LYS A 128 14.72 -14.96 -2.26
N GLN A 129 14.04 -14.79 -1.13
CA GLN A 129 13.47 -15.91 -0.40
C GLN A 129 12.37 -16.62 -1.19
N HIS A 130 11.64 -15.87 -2.00
CA HIS A 130 10.53 -16.42 -2.78
C HIS A 130 10.96 -17.05 -4.11
N GLN A 131 12.23 -16.91 -4.48
CA GLN A 131 12.74 -17.43 -5.75
C GLN A 131 13.30 -18.85 -5.65
N LYS A 132 13.14 -19.49 -4.55
CA LYS A 132 13.62 -20.87 -4.37
C LYS A 132 12.74 -21.89 -5.05
#